data_7b90e33177dbb61676a165ddef377dfa
#
_entry.id   7b90e33177dbb61676a165ddef377dfa
#
_cell.length_a   1.000
_cell.length_b   1.000
_cell.length_c   1.000
_cell.angle_alpha   90.00
_cell.angle_beta   90.00
_cell.angle_gamma   90.00
#
_symmetry.space_group_name_H-M   'P 1'
#
loop_
_entity.id
_entity.type
_entity.pdbx_description
1 polymer ?
#
loop_
_entity_poly.entity_id
_entity_poly.type
_entity_poly.pdbx_seq_one_letter_code
_entity_poly.pdbx_strand_id
1 'polypeptide(L)'
;NFSLHFHAITGNVKSYFRDKEFLTYFGIIIVVAFLIFSSISAGGNEWTEKHFRDSLFQTVAILTSTGYSTADYELWAYFAQFMILFMMFVGGMGGSTTGGMKIVRIMLLFKYAAKETRRMLHLKAIIPIRIGSRYISEDVIRNTLGFFLFYVSIFAITTMALTAMNIDLESAIGAAASAIGNIGPGLGAFGPTDNYEIRRASCRERV
;
A
#
# COMPACT_ATOMS: atom_id res chain seq x y z
N ASN A 1 13.90 -2.96 6.53
CA ASN A 1 15.04 -3.66 5.94
C ASN A 1 16.07 -3.97 7.03
N PHE A 2 16.26 -5.25 7.36
CA PHE A 2 17.17 -5.68 8.43
C PHE A 2 18.61 -5.21 8.21
N SER A 3 19.08 -5.15 6.98
CA SER A 3 20.44 -4.68 6.65
C SER A 3 20.66 -3.22 7.08
N LEU A 4 19.66 -2.35 6.89
CA LEU A 4 19.75 -0.94 7.33
C LEU A 4 19.79 -0.82 8.85
N HIS A 5 18.98 -1.60 9.56
CA HIS A 5 19.00 -1.63 11.03
C HIS A 5 20.34 -2.12 11.56
N PHE A 6 20.89 -3.17 10.94
CA PHE A 6 22.22 -3.68 11.32
C PHE A 6 23.32 -2.61 11.13
N HIS A 7 23.32 -1.90 10.00
CA HIS A 7 24.25 -0.81 9.77
C HIS A 7 24.10 0.35 10.77
N ALA A 8 22.88 0.63 11.20
CA ALA A 8 22.64 1.66 12.20
C ALA A 8 23.17 1.27 13.59
N ILE A 9 22.93 0.02 14.00
CA ILE A 9 23.44 -0.53 15.28
C ILE A 9 24.96 -0.55 15.29
N THR A 10 25.61 -0.80 14.15
CA THR A 10 27.08 -0.76 14.00
C THR A 10 27.66 0.65 13.89
N GLY A 11 26.86 1.70 14.17
CA GLY A 11 27.30 3.10 14.27
C GLY A 11 27.14 3.94 13.00
N ASN A 12 26.60 3.39 11.91
CA ASN A 12 26.43 4.12 10.65
C ASN A 12 24.98 4.57 10.41
N VAL A 13 24.45 5.47 11.25
CA VAL A 13 23.09 6.00 11.15
C VAL A 13 22.87 6.78 9.84
N LYS A 14 23.93 7.37 9.26
CA LYS A 14 23.85 8.08 7.96
C LYS A 14 23.42 7.18 6.81
N SER A 15 23.48 5.86 6.97
CA SER A 15 23.00 4.88 6.00
C SER A 15 21.50 5.05 5.67
N TYR A 16 20.66 5.43 6.64
CA TYR A 16 19.24 5.68 6.42
C TYR A 16 19.00 6.83 5.43
N PHE A 17 19.71 7.94 5.60
CA PHE A 17 19.54 9.14 4.76
C PHE A 17 20.16 8.99 3.36
N ARG A 18 21.00 7.98 3.14
CA ARG A 18 21.58 7.67 1.83
C ARG A 18 20.77 6.64 1.04
N ASP A 19 19.92 5.88 1.72
CA ASP A 19 19.09 4.86 1.07
C ASP A 19 17.84 5.50 0.46
N LYS A 20 17.75 5.48 -0.87
CA LYS A 20 16.61 6.05 -1.60
C LYS A 20 15.32 5.29 -1.37
N GLU A 21 15.40 4.00 -1.07
CA GLU A 21 14.22 3.21 -0.76
C GLU A 21 13.62 3.65 0.57
N PHE A 22 14.46 3.85 1.60
CA PHE A 22 14.02 4.34 2.90
C PHE A 22 13.41 5.75 2.81
N LEU A 23 14.05 6.67 2.09
CA LEU A 23 13.54 8.02 1.91
C LEU A 23 12.19 8.03 1.18
N THR A 24 12.03 7.19 0.16
CA THR A 24 10.76 7.05 -0.57
C THR A 24 9.67 6.46 0.34
N TYR A 25 10.01 5.41 1.11
CA TYR A 25 9.10 4.78 2.07
C TYR A 25 8.60 5.79 3.10
N PHE A 26 9.52 6.51 3.73
CA PHE A 26 9.19 7.51 4.73
C PHE A 26 8.41 8.69 4.14
N GLY A 27 8.78 9.13 2.94
CA GLY A 27 8.04 10.16 2.20
C GLY A 27 6.61 9.75 1.90
N ILE A 28 6.35 8.51 1.49
CA ILE A 28 5.00 7.99 1.26
C ILE A 28 4.19 8.03 2.55
N ILE A 29 4.75 7.60 3.68
CA ILE A 29 4.05 7.63 4.98
C ILE A 29 3.61 9.07 5.31
N ILE A 30 4.52 10.03 5.22
CA ILE A 30 4.22 11.42 5.56
C ILE A 30 3.16 12.00 4.63
N VAL A 31 3.32 11.82 3.32
CA VAL A 31 2.39 12.37 2.32
C VAL A 31 1.00 11.76 2.47
N VAL A 32 0.89 10.45 2.60
CA VAL A 32 -0.41 9.78 2.71
C VAL A 32 -1.07 10.10 4.05
N ALA A 33 -0.33 10.07 5.16
CA ALA A 33 -0.88 10.46 6.46
C ALA A 33 -1.41 11.90 6.45
N PHE A 34 -0.68 12.83 5.81
CA PHE A 34 -1.13 14.21 5.67
C PHE A 34 -2.36 14.33 4.77
N LEU A 35 -2.44 13.59 3.66
CA LEU A 35 -3.60 13.58 2.77
C LEU A 35 -4.85 13.02 3.48
N ILE A 36 -4.71 11.94 4.25
CA ILE A 36 -5.79 11.38 5.05
C ILE A 36 -6.23 12.39 6.12
N PHE A 37 -5.29 12.95 6.86
CA PHE A 37 -5.57 13.97 7.87
C PHE A 37 -6.31 15.18 7.30
N SER A 38 -5.85 15.72 6.18
CA SER A 38 -6.50 16.85 5.52
C SER A 38 -7.92 16.51 5.03
N SER A 39 -8.13 15.28 4.55
CA SER A 39 -9.43 14.80 4.10
C SER A 39 -10.44 14.68 5.25
N ILE A 40 -10.02 14.17 6.41
CA ILE A 40 -10.87 14.09 7.61
C ILE A 40 -11.25 15.48 8.10
N SER A 41 -10.29 16.39 8.12
CA SER A 41 -10.50 17.77 8.58
C SER A 41 -11.39 18.58 7.62
N ALA A 42 -11.31 18.35 6.31
CA ALA A 42 -12.16 19.01 5.32
C ALA A 42 -13.65 18.58 5.43
N GLY A 43 -13.94 17.42 6.01
CA GLY A 43 -15.28 16.91 6.25
C GLY A 43 -16.06 17.61 7.37
N GLY A 44 -15.58 18.73 7.89
CA GLY A 44 -16.23 19.53 8.95
C GLY A 44 -15.78 19.18 10.37
N ASN A 45 -14.83 18.30 10.53
CA ASN A 45 -14.18 18.03 11.81
C ASN A 45 -13.07 19.04 12.07
N GLU A 46 -13.01 19.56 13.31
CA GLU A 46 -11.92 20.44 13.71
C GLU A 46 -10.56 19.73 13.60
N TRP A 47 -9.52 20.51 13.31
CA TRP A 47 -8.13 20.07 13.28
C TRP A 47 -7.70 19.61 14.67
N THR A 48 -7.92 18.33 14.98
CA THR A 48 -7.68 17.76 16.29
C THR A 48 -6.41 16.90 16.26
N GLU A 49 -5.61 16.97 17.33
CA GLU A 49 -4.44 16.10 17.52
C GLU A 49 -4.80 14.61 17.34
N LYS A 50 -5.99 14.21 17.78
CA LYS A 50 -6.50 12.85 17.62
C LYS A 50 -6.56 12.43 16.14
N HIS A 51 -7.10 13.26 15.27
CA HIS A 51 -7.22 12.95 13.83
C HIS A 51 -5.83 12.80 13.18
N PHE A 52 -4.86 13.64 13.56
CA PHE A 52 -3.49 13.52 13.08
C PHE A 52 -2.85 12.20 13.54
N ARG A 53 -2.98 11.85 14.80
CA ARG A 53 -2.45 10.62 15.36
C ARG A 53 -3.07 9.38 14.73
N ASP A 54 -4.40 9.37 14.57
CA ASP A 54 -5.12 8.25 13.98
C ASP A 54 -4.76 8.08 12.50
N SER A 55 -4.65 9.18 11.73
CA SER A 55 -4.22 9.15 10.33
C SER A 55 -2.81 8.57 10.17
N LEU A 56 -1.88 9.02 11.01
CA LEU A 56 -0.49 8.54 10.98
C LEU A 56 -0.42 7.07 11.40
N PHE A 57 -1.12 6.70 12.48
CA PHE A 57 -1.14 5.33 12.98
C PHE A 57 -1.70 4.37 11.93
N GLN A 58 -2.86 4.66 11.34
CA GLN A 58 -3.48 3.81 10.33
C GLN A 58 -2.60 3.67 9.08
N THR A 59 -2.01 4.77 8.60
CA THR A 59 -1.08 4.73 7.47
C THR A 59 0.10 3.80 7.74
N VAL A 60 0.71 3.90 8.93
CA VAL A 60 1.85 3.06 9.31
C VAL A 60 1.41 1.62 9.51
N ALA A 61 0.29 1.36 10.20
CA ALA A 61 -0.20 0.01 10.50
C ALA A 61 -0.51 -0.77 9.22
N ILE A 62 -1.13 -0.13 8.23
CA ILE A 62 -1.46 -0.76 6.95
C ILE A 62 -0.19 -0.99 6.11
N LEU A 63 0.67 0.03 5.98
CA LEU A 63 1.89 -0.07 5.18
C LEU A 63 2.90 -1.09 5.73
N THR A 64 2.92 -1.26 7.04
CA THR A 64 3.77 -2.26 7.70
C THR A 64 3.13 -3.65 7.76
N SER A 65 1.90 -3.80 7.24
CA SER A 65 1.09 -5.04 7.36
C SER A 65 0.95 -5.50 8.82
N THR A 66 0.83 -4.55 9.76
CA THR A 66 0.64 -4.84 11.18
C THR A 66 -0.84 -5.05 11.50
N GLY A 67 -1.74 -4.30 10.81
CA GLY A 67 -3.18 -4.49 10.86
C GLY A 67 -3.88 -4.05 12.15
N TYR A 68 -3.17 -3.41 13.09
CA TYR A 68 -3.83 -2.81 14.25
C TYR A 68 -4.58 -1.54 13.86
N SER A 69 -5.73 -1.29 14.51
CA SER A 69 -6.54 -0.11 14.30
C SER A 69 -6.75 0.66 15.59
N THR A 70 -6.62 2.00 15.54
CA THR A 70 -6.96 2.93 16.65
C THR A 70 -8.26 3.67 16.40
N ALA A 71 -8.74 3.65 15.17
CA ALA A 71 -9.95 4.33 14.74
C ALA A 71 -10.64 3.54 13.64
N ASP A 72 -11.96 3.68 13.57
CA ASP A 72 -12.75 3.15 12.48
C ASP A 72 -12.62 4.06 11.26
N TYR A 73 -11.81 3.65 10.28
CA TYR A 73 -11.60 4.43 9.08
C TYR A 73 -12.75 4.32 8.06
N GLU A 74 -13.74 3.46 8.29
CA GLU A 74 -14.94 3.40 7.47
C GLU A 74 -15.84 4.63 7.67
N LEU A 75 -15.73 5.25 8.86
CA LEU A 75 -16.42 6.51 9.15
C LEU A 75 -15.71 7.75 8.56
N TRP A 76 -14.55 7.57 7.94
CA TRP A 76 -13.80 8.66 7.35
C TRP A 76 -14.33 9.02 5.96
N ALA A 77 -13.91 10.19 5.44
CA ALA A 77 -14.25 10.59 4.09
C ALA A 77 -13.81 9.55 3.04
N TYR A 78 -14.58 9.35 1.98
CA TYR A 78 -14.29 8.37 0.92
C TYR A 78 -12.88 8.48 0.33
N PHE A 79 -12.34 9.70 0.27
CA PHE A 79 -10.97 9.91 -0.18
C PHE A 79 -9.95 9.28 0.78
N ALA A 80 -10.17 9.37 2.09
CA ALA A 80 -9.31 8.73 3.08
C ALA A 80 -9.40 7.20 2.99
N GLN A 81 -10.60 6.64 2.82
CA GLN A 81 -10.81 5.20 2.61
C GLN A 81 -10.09 4.72 1.34
N PHE A 82 -10.19 5.49 0.24
CA PHE A 82 -9.48 5.20 -1.00
C PHE A 82 -7.94 5.22 -0.81
N MET A 83 -7.41 6.18 -0.06
CA MET A 83 -5.96 6.22 0.27
C MET A 83 -5.54 4.99 1.08
N ILE A 84 -6.35 4.56 2.04
CA ILE A 84 -6.13 3.34 2.81
C ILE A 84 -6.12 2.11 1.90
N LEU A 85 -7.12 1.96 1.04
CA LEU A 85 -7.16 0.88 0.05
C LEU A 85 -5.92 0.88 -0.85
N PHE A 86 -5.52 2.05 -1.34
CA PHE A 86 -4.31 2.17 -2.16
C PHE A 86 -3.06 1.71 -1.40
N MET A 87 -2.96 2.07 -0.11
CA MET A 87 -1.83 1.65 0.73
C MET A 87 -1.81 0.15 1.01
N MET A 88 -2.94 -0.56 0.95
CA MET A 88 -2.98 -2.02 1.09
C MET A 88 -2.21 -2.76 -0.03
N PHE A 89 -2.10 -2.15 -1.21
CA PHE A 89 -1.28 -2.68 -2.31
C PHE A 89 0.21 -2.39 -2.14
N VAL A 90 0.55 -1.34 -1.41
CA VAL A 90 1.92 -0.89 -1.19
C VAL A 90 2.47 -1.63 0.03
N GLY A 91 3.43 -2.50 -0.18
CA GLY A 91 4.12 -3.19 0.92
C GLY A 91 5.32 -2.40 1.44
N GLY A 92 5.98 -2.95 2.44
CA GLY A 92 7.18 -2.34 3.02
C GLY A 92 8.42 -2.39 2.11
N MET A 93 9.54 -2.06 2.70
CA MET A 93 10.85 -2.06 2.03
C MET A 93 11.29 -3.47 1.61
N GLY A 94 12.14 -3.55 0.61
CA GLY A 94 12.85 -4.78 0.24
C GLY A 94 13.60 -5.37 1.44
N GLY A 95 13.46 -6.69 1.64
CA GLY A 95 14.04 -7.37 2.80
C GLY A 95 13.31 -7.15 4.13
N SER A 96 12.04 -6.67 4.08
CA SER A 96 11.11 -6.68 5.22
C SER A 96 10.17 -7.89 5.12
N THR A 97 9.55 -8.26 6.23
CA THR A 97 8.58 -9.36 6.34
C THR A 97 7.15 -8.97 5.94
N THR A 98 6.90 -7.69 5.61
CA THR A 98 5.57 -7.19 5.20
C THR A 98 5.06 -7.89 3.95
N GLY A 99 3.75 -8.02 3.84
CA GLY A 99 3.07 -8.44 2.61
C GLY A 99 3.07 -7.38 1.50
N GLY A 100 2.22 -7.53 0.51
CA GLY A 100 2.04 -6.56 -0.56
C GLY A 100 3.22 -6.42 -1.52
N MET A 101 3.12 -5.42 -2.40
CA MET A 101 4.17 -5.14 -3.36
C MET A 101 5.24 -4.24 -2.76
N LYS A 102 6.46 -4.76 -2.63
CA LYS A 102 7.59 -4.01 -2.05
C LYS A 102 7.83 -2.67 -2.76
N ILE A 103 8.15 -1.64 -1.98
CA ILE A 103 8.40 -0.28 -2.50
C ILE A 103 9.45 -0.26 -3.60
N VAL A 104 10.51 -1.05 -3.47
CA VAL A 104 11.54 -1.14 -4.51
C VAL A 104 10.98 -1.57 -5.87
N ARG A 105 9.99 -2.48 -5.89
CA ARG A 105 9.32 -2.92 -7.13
C ARG A 105 8.44 -1.81 -7.70
N ILE A 106 7.71 -1.11 -6.85
CA ILE A 106 6.89 0.05 -7.24
C ILE A 106 7.78 1.14 -7.85
N MET A 107 8.90 1.48 -7.20
CA MET A 107 9.88 2.42 -7.75
C MET A 107 10.43 1.98 -9.10
N LEU A 108 10.69 0.67 -9.28
CA LEU A 108 11.14 0.12 -10.56
C LEU A 108 10.09 0.26 -11.64
N LEU A 109 8.81 -0.04 -11.35
CA LEU A 109 7.70 0.11 -12.29
C LEU A 109 7.55 1.55 -12.78
N PHE A 110 7.57 2.53 -11.86
CA PHE A 110 7.49 3.94 -12.23
C PHE A 110 8.70 4.39 -13.06
N LYS A 111 9.91 3.97 -12.71
CA LYS A 111 11.10 4.29 -13.49
C LYS A 111 11.11 3.64 -14.86
N TYR A 112 10.59 2.41 -14.93
CA TYR A 112 10.46 1.72 -16.21
C TYR A 112 9.43 2.42 -17.10
N ALA A 113 8.25 2.75 -16.56
CA ALA A 113 7.24 3.51 -17.31
C ALA A 113 7.78 4.85 -17.82
N ALA A 114 8.50 5.60 -16.97
CA ALA A 114 9.14 6.85 -17.37
C ALA A 114 10.23 6.65 -18.44
N LYS A 115 11.00 5.54 -18.37
CA LYS A 115 11.98 5.18 -19.41
C LYS A 115 11.29 4.92 -20.73
N GLU A 116 10.23 4.10 -20.75
CA GLU A 116 9.51 3.77 -21.98
C GLU A 116 8.84 5.01 -22.60
N THR A 117 8.24 5.88 -21.79
CA THR A 117 7.69 7.14 -22.28
C THR A 117 8.77 8.02 -22.94
N ARG A 118 9.96 8.14 -22.33
CA ARG A 118 11.09 8.87 -22.93
C ARG A 118 11.62 8.21 -24.18
N ARG A 119 11.62 6.87 -24.24
CA ARG A 119 12.06 6.10 -25.40
C ARG A 119 11.14 6.31 -26.60
N MET A 120 9.83 6.47 -26.36
CA MET A 120 8.86 6.81 -27.41
C MET A 120 9.19 8.17 -28.06
N LEU A 121 9.68 9.13 -27.27
CA LEU A 121 10.09 10.45 -27.78
C LEU A 121 11.48 10.42 -28.43
N HIS A 122 12.38 9.55 -27.99
CA HIS A 122 13.77 9.45 -28.44
C HIS A 122 14.15 8.01 -28.73
N LEU A 123 13.76 7.49 -29.88
CA LEU A 123 13.87 6.07 -30.29
C LEU A 123 15.28 5.46 -30.20
N LYS A 124 16.33 6.28 -30.30
CA LYS A 124 17.74 5.85 -30.26
C LYS A 124 18.40 6.03 -28.88
N ALA A 125 17.66 6.50 -27.87
CA ALA A 125 18.25 6.76 -26.56
C ALA A 125 18.40 5.45 -25.76
N ILE A 126 19.62 5.16 -25.32
CA ILE A 126 19.91 4.08 -24.36
C ILE A 126 19.80 4.68 -22.95
N ILE A 127 18.68 4.45 -22.26
CA ILE A 127 18.41 5.01 -20.95
C ILE A 127 18.54 3.90 -19.89
N PRO A 128 19.65 3.84 -19.13
CA PRO A 128 19.80 2.84 -18.07
C PRO A 128 18.94 3.20 -16.85
N ILE A 129 18.30 2.19 -16.23
CA ILE A 129 17.55 2.37 -14.99
C ILE A 129 18.50 2.21 -13.81
N ARG A 130 18.45 3.17 -12.87
CA ARG A 130 19.25 3.18 -11.64
C ARG A 130 18.37 3.37 -10.40
N ILE A 131 18.67 2.65 -9.33
CA ILE A 131 18.15 2.92 -7.99
C ILE A 131 19.36 3.24 -7.10
N GLY A 132 19.45 4.48 -6.63
CA GLY A 132 20.65 4.95 -5.95
C GLY A 132 21.87 4.91 -6.88
N SER A 133 22.92 4.22 -6.45
CA SER A 133 24.15 3.99 -7.20
C SER A 133 24.13 2.70 -8.03
N ARG A 134 23.10 1.85 -7.90
CA ARG A 134 23.06 0.54 -8.55
C ARG A 134 22.33 0.60 -9.89
N TYR A 135 22.95 0.04 -10.93
CA TYR A 135 22.30 -0.25 -12.21
C TYR A 135 21.40 -1.48 -12.05
N ILE A 136 20.25 -1.43 -12.65
CA ILE A 136 19.27 -2.52 -12.63
C ILE A 136 19.31 -3.21 -14.00
N SER A 137 19.52 -4.53 -13.99
CA SER A 137 19.49 -5.34 -15.22
C SER A 137 18.07 -5.45 -15.77
N GLU A 138 17.96 -5.67 -17.06
CA GLU A 138 16.65 -5.86 -17.71
C GLU A 138 15.90 -7.09 -17.22
N ASP A 139 16.62 -8.13 -16.78
CA ASP A 139 16.00 -9.32 -16.20
C ASP A 139 15.26 -9.03 -14.89
N VAL A 140 15.83 -8.19 -14.03
CA VAL A 140 15.16 -7.76 -12.78
C VAL A 140 13.89 -6.98 -13.09
N ILE A 141 13.92 -6.14 -14.13
CA ILE A 141 12.74 -5.37 -14.56
C ILE A 141 11.67 -6.31 -15.09
N ARG A 142 12.03 -7.27 -15.95
CA ARG A 142 11.12 -8.27 -16.51
C ARG A 142 10.47 -9.11 -15.42
N ASN A 143 11.25 -9.58 -14.47
CA ASN A 143 10.75 -10.33 -13.31
C ASN A 143 9.80 -9.49 -12.45
N THR A 144 10.09 -8.18 -12.29
CA THR A 144 9.22 -7.27 -11.54
C THR A 144 7.89 -7.05 -12.26
N LEU A 145 7.91 -6.89 -13.59
CA LEU A 145 6.69 -6.79 -14.40
C LEU A 145 5.86 -8.08 -14.35
N GLY A 146 6.50 -9.24 -14.48
CA GLY A 146 5.84 -10.53 -14.35
C GLY A 146 5.17 -10.70 -12.99
N PHE A 147 5.87 -10.35 -11.91
CA PHE A 147 5.30 -10.35 -10.56
C PHE A 147 4.11 -9.39 -10.42
N PHE A 148 4.20 -8.20 -10.99
CA PHE A 148 3.10 -7.22 -10.95
C PHE A 148 1.85 -7.76 -11.64
N LEU A 149 1.99 -8.31 -12.85
CA LEU A 149 0.87 -8.91 -13.58
C LEU A 149 0.25 -10.07 -12.80
N PHE A 150 1.08 -10.94 -12.23
CA PHE A 150 0.61 -12.06 -11.40
C PHE A 150 -0.13 -11.58 -10.15
N TYR A 151 0.41 -10.56 -9.46
CA TYR A 151 -0.21 -9.96 -8.28
C TYR A 151 -1.61 -9.38 -8.60
N VAL A 152 -1.71 -8.60 -9.69
CA VAL A 152 -2.99 -8.03 -10.14
C VAL A 152 -3.97 -9.12 -10.57
N SER A 153 -3.49 -10.18 -11.21
CA SER A 153 -4.33 -11.32 -11.62
C SER A 153 -4.91 -12.05 -10.41
N ILE A 154 -4.10 -12.34 -9.39
CA ILE A 154 -4.58 -12.97 -8.15
C ILE A 154 -5.61 -12.07 -7.47
N PHE A 155 -5.35 -10.76 -7.38
CA PHE A 155 -6.28 -9.80 -6.82
C PHE A 155 -7.64 -9.83 -7.55
N ALA A 156 -7.62 -9.78 -8.87
CA ALA A 156 -8.84 -9.82 -9.68
C ALA A 156 -9.61 -11.15 -9.50
N ILE A 157 -8.91 -12.28 -9.51
CA ILE A 157 -9.52 -13.62 -9.32
C ILE A 157 -10.13 -13.72 -7.92
N THR A 158 -9.42 -13.27 -6.87
CA THR A 158 -9.91 -13.32 -5.50
C THR A 158 -11.15 -12.43 -5.33
N THR A 159 -11.11 -11.20 -5.86
CA THR A 159 -12.27 -10.28 -5.82
C THR A 159 -13.47 -10.88 -6.55
N MET A 160 -13.25 -11.48 -7.73
CA MET A 160 -14.31 -12.13 -8.49
C MET A 160 -14.90 -13.34 -7.75
N ALA A 161 -14.07 -14.14 -7.07
CA ALA A 161 -14.54 -15.26 -6.28
C ALA A 161 -15.40 -14.81 -5.08
N LEU A 162 -15.00 -13.73 -4.39
CA LEU A 162 -15.76 -13.17 -3.27
C LEU A 162 -17.09 -12.57 -3.73
N THR A 163 -17.11 -11.85 -4.85
CA THR A 163 -18.37 -11.32 -5.42
C THR A 163 -19.30 -12.43 -5.90
N ALA A 164 -18.76 -13.55 -6.42
CA ALA A 164 -19.56 -14.73 -6.75
C ALA A 164 -20.21 -15.39 -5.52
N MET A 165 -19.67 -15.14 -4.31
CA MET A 165 -20.27 -15.55 -3.04
C MET A 165 -21.32 -14.55 -2.51
N ASN A 166 -21.76 -13.60 -3.33
CA ASN A 166 -22.71 -12.52 -2.98
C ASN A 166 -22.18 -11.53 -1.91
N ILE A 167 -20.86 -11.35 -1.83
CA ILE A 167 -20.25 -10.27 -1.06
C ILE A 167 -20.29 -9.01 -1.94
N ASP A 168 -20.65 -7.88 -1.37
CA ASP A 168 -20.67 -6.58 -2.09
C ASP A 168 -19.26 -6.22 -2.60
N LEU A 169 -19.22 -5.45 -3.68
CA LEU A 169 -17.98 -5.17 -4.40
C LEU A 169 -16.92 -4.45 -3.54
N GLU A 170 -17.34 -3.51 -2.70
CA GLU A 170 -16.45 -2.75 -1.82
C GLU A 170 -15.78 -3.67 -0.81
N SER A 171 -16.57 -4.49 -0.12
CA SER A 171 -16.07 -5.50 0.83
C SER A 171 -15.18 -6.54 0.15
N ALA A 172 -15.54 -6.99 -1.06
CA ALA A 172 -14.75 -7.97 -1.81
C ALA A 172 -13.37 -7.41 -2.20
N ILE A 173 -13.30 -6.14 -2.66
CA ILE A 173 -12.07 -5.44 -3.00
C ILE A 173 -11.21 -5.26 -1.74
N GLY A 174 -11.79 -4.77 -0.65
CA GLY A 174 -11.11 -4.56 0.62
C GLY A 174 -10.54 -5.85 1.22
N ALA A 175 -11.35 -6.91 1.24
CA ALA A 175 -10.93 -8.22 1.74
C ALA A 175 -9.82 -8.83 0.87
N ALA A 176 -9.94 -8.78 -0.47
CA ALA A 176 -8.92 -9.29 -1.38
C ALA A 176 -7.59 -8.53 -1.23
N ALA A 177 -7.63 -7.20 -1.14
CA ALA A 177 -6.44 -6.36 -0.94
C ALA A 177 -5.76 -6.67 0.40
N SER A 178 -6.54 -6.75 1.47
CA SER A 178 -6.04 -7.06 2.81
C SER A 178 -5.45 -8.46 2.90
N ALA A 179 -6.12 -9.47 2.31
CA ALA A 179 -5.65 -10.85 2.32
C ALA A 179 -4.32 -11.00 1.57
N ILE A 180 -4.20 -10.42 0.36
CA ILE A 180 -2.97 -10.49 -0.45
C ILE A 180 -1.84 -9.66 0.20
N GLY A 181 -2.20 -8.52 0.81
CA GLY A 181 -1.27 -7.67 1.56
C GLY A 181 -0.88 -8.26 2.92
N ASN A 182 -1.56 -9.32 3.39
CA ASN A 182 -1.42 -9.92 4.72
C ASN A 182 -1.51 -8.85 5.83
N ILE A 183 -2.54 -8.00 5.76
CA ILE A 183 -2.72 -6.85 6.65
C ILE A 183 -3.64 -7.21 7.82
N GLY A 184 -4.80 -7.79 7.53
CA GLY A 184 -5.85 -8.15 8.47
C GLY A 184 -7.16 -7.40 8.18
N PRO A 185 -7.33 -6.15 8.62
CA PRO A 185 -8.56 -5.40 8.32
C PRO A 185 -8.65 -5.02 6.84
N GLY A 186 -9.89 -5.03 6.30
CA GLY A 186 -10.24 -4.64 4.95
C GLY A 186 -11.07 -3.36 4.91
N LEU A 187 -12.03 -3.30 3.98
CA LEU A 187 -13.06 -2.27 3.86
C LEU A 187 -14.44 -2.93 3.81
N GLY A 188 -15.49 -2.16 4.06
CA GLY A 188 -16.87 -2.63 4.08
C GLY A 188 -17.10 -3.65 5.20
N ALA A 189 -17.75 -4.76 4.93
CA ALA A 189 -18.05 -5.79 5.92
C ALA A 189 -16.83 -6.42 6.60
N PHE A 190 -15.61 -6.09 6.15
CA PHE A 190 -14.33 -6.56 6.67
C PHE A 190 -13.48 -5.43 7.26
N GLY A 191 -14.14 -4.33 7.66
CA GLY A 191 -13.52 -3.17 8.27
C GLY A 191 -12.78 -3.45 9.58
N PRO A 192 -12.13 -2.42 10.16
CA PRO A 192 -11.29 -2.59 11.35
C PRO A 192 -12.08 -2.96 12.61
N THR A 193 -13.38 -2.69 12.63
CA THR A 193 -14.30 -2.98 13.75
C THR A 193 -15.20 -4.17 13.49
N ASP A 194 -15.18 -4.72 12.26
CA ASP A 194 -16.01 -5.83 11.83
C ASP A 194 -15.28 -7.17 11.85
N ASN A 195 -16.05 -8.26 11.74
CA ASN A 195 -15.53 -9.62 11.74
C ASN A 195 -15.52 -10.21 10.32
N TYR A 196 -14.54 -11.05 10.03
CA TYR A 196 -14.53 -11.93 8.84
C TYR A 196 -15.59 -13.05 8.90
N GLU A 197 -16.61 -12.92 9.75
CA GLU A 197 -17.78 -13.79 9.69
C GLU A 197 -18.60 -13.46 8.45
N ILE A 198 -18.64 -14.40 7.51
CA ILE A 198 -19.58 -14.37 6.38
C ILE A 198 -20.97 -14.57 6.97
N ARG A 199 -21.56 -13.52 7.52
CA ARG A 199 -22.98 -13.52 7.84
C ARG A 199 -23.73 -13.64 6.52
N ARG A 200 -24.43 -14.76 6.34
CA ARG A 200 -25.41 -14.89 5.26
C ARG A 200 -26.32 -13.69 5.33
N ALA A 201 -26.28 -12.86 4.31
CA ALA A 201 -26.99 -11.57 4.21
C ALA A 201 -28.53 -11.70 4.19
N SER A 202 -29.10 -12.83 4.63
CA SER A 202 -30.53 -13.12 4.47
C SER A 202 -31.43 -12.74 5.65
N CYS A 203 -30.92 -12.07 6.69
CA CYS A 203 -31.74 -11.79 7.89
C CYS A 203 -31.85 -10.33 8.34
N ARG A 204 -31.35 -9.32 7.62
CA ARG A 204 -31.43 -7.92 8.08
C ARG A 204 -32.29 -6.96 7.29
N GLU A 205 -32.96 -7.41 6.23
CA GLU A 205 -33.92 -6.56 5.49
C GLU A 205 -35.33 -7.13 5.53
N ARG A 206 -35.89 -7.28 6.70
CA ARG A 206 -37.36 -7.34 6.89
C ARG A 206 -37.72 -7.06 8.34
N VAL A 207 -37.65 -5.81 8.77
CA VAL A 207 -38.58 -5.20 9.75
C VAL A 207 -38.71 -3.72 9.41
#